data_86dc872aef8af72c1493ab12b40a1df2
#
_entry.id   86dc872aef8af72c1493ab12b40a1df2
#
_cell.length_a   1.000
_cell.length_b   1.000
_cell.length_c   1.000
_cell.angle_alpha   90.00
_cell.angle_beta   90.00
_cell.angle_gamma   90.00
#
_symmetry.space_group_name_H-M   'P 1'
#
loop_
_entity.id
_entity.type
_entity.pdbx_description
1 polymer ?
#
loop_
_entity_poly.entity_id
_entity_poly.type
_entity_poly.pdbx_seq_one_letter_code
_entity_poly.pdbx_strand_id
1 'polypeptide(L)'
;LAEGYAQQHGLELDTSLRFADKGVSAFRGKNAATGALMLFRRAIEDGEIDPNCYLLVESLDRISRNVITEAQSLFLGIVSQGVTLVTLGDAKVYSKAAIDANPLDLIMSLLVMIRAHEESLTKSNRLKQAWIGKRAKVEAEAGTILTSKAPGWLRVIKSENRIEVIEDRAAVVQRIFQLTLDGQGKESIARGFNEEGIRPFGRASLWHASYVQKVLTNPAVIGTLTTTTLEHSGGRAHRQVLGTVPNYYPSVVDPEIFARVQVLKTTSLKTKGKAPVRSVLAGLATCPLCGSRMTRVTKGSTSKAGKPYLVCSKAKGGAGCEYKAVRLESVESVDFHWKVTHDFHLKLTHP
;
A
#
# COMPACT_ATOMS: atom_id res chain seq x y z
N LEU A 1 -6.84 25.80 15.96
CA LEU A 1 -6.18 25.76 17.28
C LEU A 1 -4.80 26.43 17.23
N ALA A 2 -3.88 25.98 16.31
CA ALA A 2 -2.53 26.55 16.22
C ALA A 2 -2.53 28.05 15.91
N GLU A 3 -3.34 28.49 14.93
CA GLU A 3 -3.50 29.90 14.58
C GLU A 3 -4.03 30.75 15.77
N GLY A 4 -5.02 30.21 16.49
CA GLY A 4 -5.57 30.87 17.67
C GLY A 4 -4.54 31.02 18.81
N TYR A 5 -3.73 29.96 19.06
CA TYR A 5 -2.66 30.02 20.04
C TYR A 5 -1.58 31.03 19.64
N ALA A 6 -1.14 30.99 18.38
CA ALA A 6 -0.10 31.91 17.87
C ALA A 6 -0.56 33.37 18.00
N GLN A 7 -1.80 33.67 17.60
CA GLN A 7 -2.37 35.02 17.70
C GLN A 7 -2.46 35.50 19.17
N GLN A 8 -2.91 34.62 20.08
CA GLN A 8 -3.05 34.95 21.51
C GLN A 8 -1.71 35.25 22.19
N HIS A 9 -0.62 34.58 21.72
CA HIS A 9 0.71 34.69 22.32
C HIS A 9 1.67 35.58 21.51
N GLY A 10 1.17 36.28 20.46
CA GLY A 10 1.98 37.17 19.62
C GLY A 10 3.06 36.42 18.82
N LEU A 11 2.82 35.14 18.47
CA LEU A 11 3.74 34.29 17.73
C LEU A 11 3.39 34.33 16.23
N GLU A 12 4.42 34.31 15.39
CA GLU A 12 4.25 34.14 13.96
C GLU A 12 4.17 32.64 13.62
N LEU A 13 3.06 32.23 12.98
CA LEU A 13 2.89 30.85 12.57
C LEU A 13 3.49 30.62 11.19
N ASP A 14 4.61 29.90 11.10
CA ASP A 14 5.17 29.47 9.84
C ASP A 14 4.30 28.41 9.18
N THR A 15 3.62 28.79 8.09
CA THR A 15 2.77 27.89 7.31
C THR A 15 3.53 27.17 6.19
N SER A 16 4.78 27.55 5.92
CA SER A 16 5.64 26.89 4.92
C SER A 16 6.21 25.58 5.43
N LEU A 17 6.50 25.49 6.74
CA LEU A 17 7.05 24.34 7.43
C LEU A 17 5.91 23.48 8.03
N ARG A 18 5.20 22.70 7.19
CA ARG A 18 4.18 21.76 7.65
C ARG A 18 4.74 20.36 7.74
N PHE A 19 5.10 19.94 8.93
CA PHE A 19 5.48 18.56 9.24
C PHE A 19 4.23 17.71 9.51
N ALA A 20 3.67 17.08 8.48
CA ALA A 20 2.44 16.32 8.59
C ALA A 20 2.60 14.88 8.08
N ASP A 21 2.43 13.90 8.94
CA ASP A 21 2.41 12.48 8.61
C ASP A 21 1.00 12.02 8.19
N LYS A 22 0.61 12.31 6.94
CA LYS A 22 -0.69 11.89 6.40
C LYS A 22 -0.75 10.38 6.20
N GLY A 23 -1.62 9.71 6.95
CA GLY A 23 -1.90 8.27 6.80
C GLY A 23 -0.85 7.33 7.39
N VAL A 24 0.13 7.84 8.14
CA VAL A 24 1.10 7.02 8.87
C VAL A 24 0.61 6.76 10.29
N SER A 25 0.53 5.48 10.67
CA SER A 25 0.17 5.12 12.05
C SER A 25 1.35 5.38 12.98
N ALA A 26 1.20 6.31 13.90
CA ALA A 26 2.19 6.58 14.95
C ALA A 26 2.50 5.34 15.82
N PHE A 27 1.54 4.40 15.92
CA PHE A 27 1.70 3.13 16.66
C PHE A 27 2.78 2.19 16.09
N ARG A 28 3.17 2.33 14.80
CA ARG A 28 4.14 1.43 14.14
C ARG A 28 5.57 1.97 14.08
N GLY A 29 5.88 3.02 14.80
CA GLY A 29 7.23 3.57 14.93
C GLY A 29 7.85 4.16 13.66
N LYS A 30 7.12 4.24 12.57
CA LYS A 30 7.64 4.80 11.32
C LYS A 30 7.95 6.30 11.42
N ASN A 31 7.28 7.01 12.34
CA ASN A 31 7.51 8.44 12.54
C ASN A 31 8.82 8.74 13.27
N ALA A 32 9.34 7.80 14.08
CA ALA A 32 10.57 8.04 14.85
C ALA A 32 11.84 8.01 13.97
N ALA A 33 11.85 7.21 12.91
CA ALA A 33 13.03 7.06 12.06
C ALA A 33 12.97 7.86 10.74
N THR A 34 11.78 8.13 10.20
CA THR A 34 11.58 8.75 8.88
C THR A 34 10.40 9.74 8.83
N GLY A 35 9.73 9.99 9.94
CA GLY A 35 8.55 10.84 10.02
C GLY A 35 8.85 12.34 10.10
N ALA A 36 7.80 13.13 10.00
CA ALA A 36 7.84 14.58 10.00
C ALA A 36 8.62 15.18 11.18
N LEU A 37 8.52 14.56 12.35
CA LEU A 37 9.20 15.03 13.57
C LEU A 37 10.72 14.79 13.55
N MET A 38 11.18 13.74 12.86
CA MET A 38 12.61 13.50 12.66
C MET A 38 13.20 14.51 11.66
N LEU A 39 12.41 14.87 10.63
CA LEU A 39 12.80 15.93 9.68
C LEU A 39 12.91 17.28 10.39
N PHE A 40 11.96 17.59 11.29
CA PHE A 40 11.99 18.79 12.12
C PHE A 40 13.26 18.85 13.00
N ARG A 41 13.61 17.75 13.69
CA ARG A 41 14.84 17.67 14.48
C ARG A 41 16.09 17.92 13.62
N ARG A 42 16.17 17.30 12.47
CA ARG A 42 17.31 17.50 11.54
C ARG A 42 17.41 18.93 11.07
N ALA A 43 16.28 19.57 10.72
CA ALA A 43 16.28 20.96 10.31
C ALA A 43 16.81 21.91 11.42
N ILE A 44 16.60 21.55 12.70
CA ILE A 44 17.23 22.29 13.81
C ILE A 44 18.73 21.96 13.92
N GLU A 45 19.11 20.68 13.82
CA GLU A 45 20.51 20.23 13.87
C GLU A 45 21.33 20.82 12.72
N ASP A 46 20.72 20.98 11.53
CA ASP A 46 21.33 21.57 10.33
C ASP A 46 21.29 23.12 10.34
N GLY A 47 20.66 23.75 11.34
CA GLY A 47 20.55 25.21 11.48
C GLY A 47 19.54 25.88 10.55
N GLU A 48 18.66 25.10 9.93
CA GLU A 48 17.58 25.62 9.06
C GLU A 48 16.42 26.21 9.87
N ILE A 49 16.24 25.76 11.11
CA ILE A 49 15.22 26.23 12.05
C ILE A 49 15.90 26.71 13.33
N ASP A 50 15.52 27.92 13.81
CA ASP A 50 15.99 28.45 15.09
C ASP A 50 15.53 27.52 16.23
N PRO A 51 16.45 27.03 17.08
CA PRO A 51 16.08 26.21 18.23
C PRO A 51 15.16 26.95 19.22
N ASN A 52 15.18 28.30 19.27
CA ASN A 52 14.26 29.08 20.11
C ASN A 52 12.85 29.22 19.52
N CYS A 53 12.39 28.21 18.79
CA CYS A 53 11.06 28.19 18.19
C CYS A 53 10.03 27.48 19.07
N TYR A 54 8.75 27.67 18.72
CA TYR A 54 7.62 26.96 19.31
C TYR A 54 7.17 25.81 18.40
N LEU A 55 7.14 24.59 18.92
CA LEU A 55 6.52 23.44 18.25
C LEU A 55 5.12 23.21 18.83
N LEU A 56 4.10 23.54 18.03
CA LEU A 56 2.71 23.36 18.42
C LEU A 56 2.22 21.97 18.00
N VAL A 57 1.79 21.17 18.96
CA VAL A 57 1.21 19.84 18.75
C VAL A 57 -0.18 19.76 19.35
N GLU A 58 -1.05 18.93 18.80
CA GLU A 58 -2.41 18.75 19.35
C GLU A 58 -2.33 18.17 20.79
N SER A 59 -1.49 17.15 20.97
CA SER A 59 -1.26 16.47 22.26
C SER A 59 0.04 15.65 22.20
N LEU A 60 0.59 15.26 23.35
CA LEU A 60 1.84 14.49 23.44
C LEU A 60 1.75 13.12 22.75
N ASP A 61 0.56 12.53 22.64
CA ASP A 61 0.34 11.28 21.92
C ASP A 61 0.58 11.37 20.40
N ARG A 62 0.64 12.60 19.85
CA ARG A 62 1.01 12.86 18.46
C ARG A 62 2.51 12.80 18.22
N ILE A 63 3.32 13.00 19.24
CA ILE A 63 4.78 12.95 19.13
C ILE A 63 5.23 11.52 18.82
N SER A 64 4.79 10.55 19.60
CA SER A 64 5.02 9.13 19.32
C SER A 64 4.03 8.25 20.09
N ARG A 65 3.50 7.24 19.42
CA ARG A 65 2.72 6.15 20.04
C ARG A 65 3.53 4.86 20.13
N ASN A 66 4.82 4.97 19.98
CA ASN A 66 5.79 3.87 20.06
C ASN A 66 6.06 3.42 21.48
N VAL A 67 7.09 2.61 21.63
CA VAL A 67 7.61 2.25 22.94
C VAL A 67 7.86 3.52 23.74
N ILE A 68 7.42 3.55 24.98
CA ILE A 68 7.44 4.73 25.88
C ILE A 68 8.82 5.38 25.92
N THR A 69 9.89 4.57 25.95
CA THR A 69 11.28 5.04 25.97
C THR A 69 11.66 5.84 24.72
N GLU A 70 11.18 5.45 23.54
CA GLU A 70 11.44 6.19 22.31
C GLU A 70 10.65 7.51 22.26
N ALA A 71 9.39 7.49 22.71
CA ALA A 71 8.56 8.68 22.78
C ALA A 71 9.18 9.73 23.73
N GLN A 72 9.64 9.28 24.89
CA GLN A 72 10.29 10.14 25.89
C GLN A 72 11.64 10.67 25.37
N SER A 73 12.48 9.82 24.77
CA SER A 73 13.75 10.23 24.19
C SER A 73 13.56 11.31 23.11
N LEU A 74 12.54 11.15 22.26
CA LEU A 74 12.21 12.12 21.22
C LEU A 74 11.74 13.45 21.82
N PHE A 75 10.83 13.40 22.80
CA PHE A 75 10.32 14.57 23.53
C PHE A 75 11.46 15.34 24.20
N LEU A 76 12.28 14.66 25.00
CA LEU A 76 13.42 15.27 25.67
C LEU A 76 14.46 15.80 24.67
N GLY A 77 14.71 15.07 23.59
CA GLY A 77 15.62 15.50 22.53
C GLY A 77 15.20 16.82 21.88
N ILE A 78 13.92 17.06 21.68
CA ILE A 78 13.38 18.31 21.12
C ILE A 78 13.53 19.45 22.14
N VAL A 79 13.09 19.23 23.38
CA VAL A 79 13.13 20.26 24.42
C VAL A 79 14.58 20.64 24.80
N SER A 80 15.50 19.64 24.81
CA SER A 80 16.92 19.90 25.14
C SER A 80 17.65 20.71 24.07
N GLN A 81 17.15 20.73 22.84
CA GLN A 81 17.67 21.59 21.74
C GLN A 81 17.23 23.05 21.89
N GLY A 82 16.40 23.40 22.87
CA GLY A 82 15.91 24.76 23.11
C GLY A 82 14.47 25.01 22.61
N VAL A 83 13.86 24.06 21.90
CA VAL A 83 12.49 24.19 21.39
C VAL A 83 11.49 24.22 22.53
N THR A 84 10.57 25.18 22.47
CA THR A 84 9.40 25.21 23.36
C THR A 84 8.25 24.40 22.73
N LEU A 85 7.93 23.25 23.32
CA LEU A 85 6.84 22.41 22.85
C LEU A 85 5.54 22.80 23.58
N VAL A 86 4.46 23.01 22.81
CA VAL A 86 3.15 23.35 23.35
C VAL A 86 2.12 22.34 22.92
N THR A 87 1.38 21.79 23.87
CA THR A 87 0.22 20.94 23.61
C THR A 87 -1.06 21.76 23.57
N LEU A 88 -1.72 21.82 22.40
CA LEU A 88 -2.87 22.68 22.17
C LEU A 88 -4.15 22.19 22.84
N GLY A 89 -4.21 20.89 23.20
CA GLY A 89 -5.37 20.28 23.84
C GLY A 89 -5.57 20.70 25.30
N ASP A 90 -4.47 20.91 26.03
CA ASP A 90 -4.45 21.29 27.46
C ASP A 90 -3.66 22.59 27.72
N ALA A 91 -3.23 23.25 26.63
CA ALA A 91 -2.46 24.50 26.64
C ALA A 91 -1.17 24.44 27.52
N LYS A 92 -0.57 23.23 27.60
CA LYS A 92 0.62 23.01 28.41
C LYS A 92 1.89 23.33 27.63
N VAL A 93 2.84 24.03 28.30
CA VAL A 93 4.09 24.46 27.69
C VAL A 93 5.24 23.66 28.30
N TYR A 94 6.06 23.06 27.46
CA TYR A 94 7.26 22.31 27.84
C TYR A 94 8.48 22.97 27.22
N SER A 95 9.28 23.63 28.05
CA SER A 95 10.59 24.13 27.70
C SER A 95 11.61 23.61 28.71
N LYS A 96 12.91 23.69 28.41
CA LYS A 96 13.95 23.30 29.34
C LYS A 96 13.81 24.04 30.66
N ALA A 97 13.64 25.36 30.62
CA ALA A 97 13.47 26.19 31.81
C ALA A 97 12.21 25.82 32.61
N ALA A 98 11.10 25.53 31.96
CA ALA A 98 9.85 25.12 32.63
C ALA A 98 10.00 23.76 33.33
N ILE A 99 10.68 22.81 32.72
CA ILE A 99 10.93 21.48 33.29
C ILE A 99 11.91 21.57 34.44
N ASP A 100 12.97 22.36 34.31
CA ASP A 100 13.96 22.56 35.38
C ASP A 100 13.32 23.26 36.62
N ALA A 101 12.37 24.17 36.38
CA ALA A 101 11.61 24.83 37.45
C ALA A 101 10.56 23.91 38.08
N ASN A 102 9.95 23.02 37.34
CA ASN A 102 8.95 22.07 37.84
C ASN A 102 9.16 20.66 37.24
N PRO A 103 10.04 19.83 37.82
CA PRO A 103 10.32 18.47 37.34
C PRO A 103 9.11 17.54 37.31
N LEU A 104 8.04 17.86 38.06
CA LEU A 104 6.79 17.07 38.02
C LEU A 104 6.14 17.09 36.64
N ASP A 105 6.35 18.14 35.86
CA ASP A 105 5.82 18.20 34.47
C ASP A 105 6.41 17.15 33.56
N LEU A 106 7.65 16.73 33.79
CA LEU A 106 8.26 15.61 33.09
C LEU A 106 7.57 14.29 33.46
N ILE A 107 7.27 14.06 34.72
CA ILE A 107 6.55 12.86 35.17
C ILE A 107 5.14 12.83 34.57
N MET A 108 4.45 13.96 34.59
CA MET A 108 3.12 14.09 34.02
C MET A 108 3.13 13.84 32.49
N SER A 109 4.13 14.34 31.77
CA SER A 109 4.27 14.08 30.34
C SER A 109 4.47 12.59 30.04
N LEU A 110 5.27 11.91 30.88
CA LEU A 110 5.50 10.46 30.79
C LEU A 110 4.20 9.67 31.04
N LEU A 111 3.42 10.04 32.05
CA LEU A 111 2.13 9.41 32.36
C LEU A 111 1.12 9.55 31.18
N VAL A 112 1.06 10.72 30.55
CA VAL A 112 0.23 10.94 29.36
C VAL A 112 0.66 10.03 28.21
N MET A 113 1.97 9.90 27.97
CA MET A 113 2.49 9.00 26.92
C MET A 113 2.20 7.53 27.22
N ILE A 114 2.37 7.09 28.48
CA ILE A 114 2.03 5.72 28.93
C ILE A 114 0.56 5.43 28.67
N ARG A 115 -0.34 6.31 29.13
CA ARG A 115 -1.77 6.15 28.96
C ARG A 115 -2.17 6.05 27.47
N ALA A 116 -1.61 6.92 26.63
CA ALA A 116 -1.88 6.90 25.19
C ALA A 116 -1.40 5.59 24.53
N HIS A 117 -0.24 5.07 24.95
CA HIS A 117 0.28 3.80 24.49
C HIS A 117 -0.62 2.63 24.91
N GLU A 118 -1.00 2.55 26.19
CA GLU A 118 -1.90 1.51 26.72
C GLU A 118 -3.27 1.53 26.05
N GLU A 119 -3.84 2.71 25.80
CA GLU A 119 -5.10 2.87 25.09
C GLU A 119 -4.99 2.32 23.65
N SER A 120 -3.91 2.62 22.96
CA SER A 120 -3.63 2.13 21.60
C SER A 120 -3.48 0.60 21.59
N LEU A 121 -2.76 0.01 22.55
CA LEU A 121 -2.62 -1.44 22.72
C LEU A 121 -3.97 -2.09 23.01
N THR A 122 -4.73 -1.53 23.91
CA THR A 122 -6.05 -2.05 24.30
C THR A 122 -7.01 -2.05 23.09
N LYS A 123 -7.07 -0.95 22.33
CA LYS A 123 -7.86 -0.87 21.09
C LYS A 123 -7.42 -1.92 20.08
N SER A 124 -6.10 -2.09 19.88
CA SER A 124 -5.55 -3.11 18.96
C SER A 124 -5.92 -4.52 19.39
N ASN A 125 -5.78 -4.84 20.68
CA ASN A 125 -6.10 -6.15 21.22
C ASN A 125 -7.60 -6.46 21.16
N ARG A 126 -8.47 -5.49 21.49
CA ARG A 126 -9.94 -5.64 21.32
C ARG A 126 -10.31 -5.92 19.87
N LEU A 127 -9.68 -5.23 18.91
CA LEU A 127 -9.93 -5.48 17.49
C LEU A 127 -9.46 -6.88 17.07
N LYS A 128 -8.28 -7.32 17.52
CA LYS A 128 -7.77 -8.67 17.26
C LYS A 128 -8.72 -9.74 17.80
N GLN A 129 -9.19 -9.60 19.05
CA GLN A 129 -10.14 -10.54 19.66
C GLN A 129 -11.48 -10.55 18.92
N ALA A 130 -12.01 -9.40 18.52
CA ALA A 130 -13.22 -9.31 17.72
C ALA A 130 -13.10 -10.05 16.38
N TRP A 131 -11.94 -9.97 15.71
CA TRP A 131 -11.68 -10.71 14.48
C TRP A 131 -11.53 -12.21 14.71
N ILE A 132 -10.91 -12.64 15.82
CA ILE A 132 -10.83 -14.05 16.20
C ILE A 132 -12.24 -14.60 16.42
N GLY A 133 -13.08 -13.91 17.22
CA GLY A 133 -14.45 -14.33 17.46
C GLY A 133 -15.31 -14.38 16.18
N LYS A 134 -15.15 -13.40 15.26
CA LYS A 134 -15.85 -13.44 13.98
C LYS A 134 -15.45 -14.64 13.11
N ARG A 135 -14.17 -14.99 13.06
CA ARG A 135 -13.69 -16.15 12.30
C ARG A 135 -14.21 -17.45 12.90
N ALA A 136 -14.13 -17.60 14.22
CA ALA A 136 -14.67 -18.77 14.91
C ALA A 136 -16.16 -18.99 14.63
N LYS A 137 -16.97 -17.91 14.61
CA LYS A 137 -18.38 -18.00 14.22
C LYS A 137 -18.58 -18.49 12.79
N VAL A 138 -17.80 -17.99 11.84
CA VAL A 138 -17.89 -18.42 10.42
C VAL A 138 -17.50 -19.89 10.25
N GLU A 139 -16.58 -20.38 11.05
CA GLU A 139 -16.16 -21.79 11.05
C GLU A 139 -17.20 -22.71 11.70
N ALA A 140 -17.90 -22.22 12.73
CA ALA A 140 -18.90 -22.99 13.48
C ALA A 140 -20.31 -22.96 12.87
N GLU A 141 -20.71 -21.85 12.25
CA GLU A 141 -22.06 -21.58 11.77
C GLU A 141 -22.09 -21.32 10.27
N ALA A 142 -22.61 -22.30 9.50
CA ALA A 142 -22.80 -22.13 8.05
C ALA A 142 -23.72 -20.92 7.76
N GLY A 143 -23.37 -20.14 6.73
CA GLY A 143 -24.15 -18.97 6.34
C GLY A 143 -23.80 -17.67 7.09
N THR A 144 -22.91 -17.71 8.09
CA THR A 144 -22.43 -16.50 8.77
C THR A 144 -21.49 -15.69 7.87
N ILE A 145 -21.80 -14.43 7.63
CA ILE A 145 -20.99 -13.56 6.78
C ILE A 145 -19.86 -12.88 7.58
N LEU A 146 -18.59 -13.14 7.20
CA LEU A 146 -17.41 -12.58 7.86
C LEU A 146 -17.29 -11.06 7.65
N THR A 147 -17.49 -10.61 6.41
CA THR A 147 -17.35 -9.19 6.01
C THR A 147 -18.34 -8.83 4.91
N SER A 148 -18.57 -7.52 4.76
CA SER A 148 -19.37 -6.99 3.64
C SER A 148 -18.62 -6.98 2.30
N LYS A 149 -17.39 -7.47 2.24
CA LYS A 149 -16.59 -7.56 1.01
C LYS A 149 -16.59 -9.00 0.51
N ALA A 150 -16.93 -9.17 -0.76
CA ALA A 150 -16.87 -10.45 -1.46
C ALA A 150 -15.97 -10.32 -2.71
N PRO A 151 -15.54 -11.44 -3.32
CA PRO A 151 -14.95 -11.44 -4.66
C PRO A 151 -15.82 -10.71 -5.68
N GLY A 152 -15.20 -10.13 -6.71
CA GLY A 152 -15.88 -9.24 -7.65
C GLY A 152 -17.03 -9.86 -8.46
N TRP A 153 -17.16 -11.18 -8.51
CA TRP A 153 -18.26 -11.93 -9.13
C TRP A 153 -19.38 -12.31 -8.16
N LEU A 154 -19.25 -11.88 -6.89
CA LEU A 154 -20.23 -12.11 -5.83
C LEU A 154 -20.69 -10.79 -5.22
N ARG A 155 -21.87 -10.78 -4.63
CA ARG A 155 -22.45 -9.65 -3.91
C ARG A 155 -22.97 -10.10 -2.55
N VAL A 156 -22.65 -9.32 -1.51
CA VAL A 156 -23.19 -9.53 -0.15
C VAL A 156 -24.46 -8.72 0.02
N ILE A 157 -25.56 -9.39 0.33
CA ILE A 157 -26.85 -8.78 0.70
C ILE A 157 -26.95 -8.81 2.22
N LYS A 158 -26.63 -7.66 2.84
CA LYS A 158 -26.58 -7.59 4.32
C LYS A 158 -27.93 -7.77 4.98
N SER A 159 -29.01 -7.26 4.36
CA SER A 159 -30.38 -7.36 4.88
C SER A 159 -30.84 -8.81 5.03
N GLU A 160 -30.34 -9.70 4.17
CA GLU A 160 -30.75 -11.09 4.09
C GLU A 160 -29.66 -12.06 4.58
N ASN A 161 -28.53 -11.50 5.02
CA ASN A 161 -27.35 -12.27 5.45
C ASN A 161 -26.97 -13.38 4.45
N ARG A 162 -26.97 -13.05 3.14
CA ARG A 162 -26.63 -14.00 2.08
C ARG A 162 -25.65 -13.43 1.07
N ILE A 163 -25.00 -14.34 0.36
CA ILE A 163 -24.06 -14.03 -0.72
C ILE A 163 -24.67 -14.53 -2.03
N GLU A 164 -24.78 -13.65 -3.02
CA GLU A 164 -25.32 -13.96 -4.34
C GLU A 164 -24.25 -13.93 -5.41
N VAL A 165 -24.45 -14.74 -6.45
CA VAL A 165 -23.67 -14.72 -7.69
C VAL A 165 -24.14 -13.55 -8.55
N ILE A 166 -23.19 -12.85 -9.16
CA ILE A 166 -23.45 -11.89 -10.23
C ILE A 166 -23.21 -12.62 -11.54
N GLU A 167 -24.28 -13.10 -12.19
CA GLU A 167 -24.23 -14.06 -13.29
C GLU A 167 -23.30 -13.61 -14.45
N ASP A 168 -23.43 -12.36 -14.90
CA ASP A 168 -22.56 -11.83 -15.97
C ASP A 168 -21.08 -11.92 -15.62
N ARG A 169 -20.73 -11.70 -14.36
CA ARG A 169 -19.34 -11.75 -13.89
C ARG A 169 -18.87 -13.18 -13.64
N ALA A 170 -19.77 -14.05 -13.19
CA ALA A 170 -19.50 -15.47 -13.05
C ALA A 170 -19.21 -16.10 -14.42
N ALA A 171 -19.97 -15.77 -15.46
CA ALA A 171 -19.71 -16.20 -16.83
C ALA A 171 -18.30 -15.78 -17.32
N VAL A 172 -17.87 -14.56 -16.99
CA VAL A 172 -16.51 -14.11 -17.31
C VAL A 172 -15.46 -14.90 -16.54
N VAL A 173 -15.70 -15.24 -15.25
CA VAL A 173 -14.80 -16.12 -14.48
C VAL A 173 -14.71 -17.50 -15.11
N GLN A 174 -15.83 -18.13 -15.44
CA GLN A 174 -15.86 -19.44 -16.11
C GLN A 174 -15.10 -19.41 -17.44
N ARG A 175 -15.30 -18.36 -18.23
CA ARG A 175 -14.59 -18.16 -19.49
C ARG A 175 -13.06 -18.04 -19.29
N ILE A 176 -12.58 -17.37 -18.23
CA ILE A 176 -11.14 -17.31 -17.90
C ILE A 176 -10.58 -18.71 -17.68
N PHE A 177 -11.30 -19.58 -16.96
CA PHE A 177 -10.88 -20.95 -16.71
C PHE A 177 -10.87 -21.78 -18.00
N GLN A 178 -11.92 -21.68 -18.82
CA GLN A 178 -11.99 -22.39 -20.10
C GLN A 178 -10.86 -21.99 -21.05
N LEU A 179 -10.65 -20.70 -21.30
CA LEU A 179 -9.56 -20.21 -22.14
C LEU A 179 -8.17 -20.65 -21.62
N THR A 180 -8.02 -20.79 -20.31
CA THR A 180 -6.78 -21.31 -19.71
C THR A 180 -6.60 -22.80 -20.00
N LEU A 181 -7.66 -23.60 -19.96
CA LEU A 181 -7.64 -25.02 -20.34
C LEU A 181 -7.36 -25.19 -21.83
N ASP A 182 -7.82 -24.28 -22.67
CA ASP A 182 -7.55 -24.21 -24.11
C ASP A 182 -6.11 -23.74 -24.42
N GLY A 183 -5.26 -23.57 -23.38
CA GLY A 183 -3.84 -23.22 -23.51
C GLY A 183 -3.55 -21.73 -23.67
N GLN A 184 -4.53 -20.85 -23.54
CA GLN A 184 -4.29 -19.41 -23.62
C GLN A 184 -3.55 -18.88 -22.38
N GLY A 185 -2.53 -18.05 -22.63
CA GLY A 185 -1.81 -17.35 -21.57
C GLY A 185 -2.61 -16.19 -20.98
N LYS A 186 -2.37 -15.90 -19.70
CA LYS A 186 -3.06 -14.81 -18.97
C LYS A 186 -2.93 -13.43 -19.62
N GLU A 187 -1.84 -13.15 -20.33
CA GLU A 187 -1.65 -11.94 -21.12
C GLU A 187 -2.59 -11.90 -22.34
N SER A 188 -2.78 -13.04 -23.02
CA SER A 188 -3.70 -13.18 -24.16
C SER A 188 -5.14 -13.03 -23.71
N ILE A 189 -5.54 -13.70 -22.63
CA ILE A 189 -6.89 -13.58 -22.05
C ILE A 189 -7.20 -12.13 -21.66
N ALA A 190 -6.29 -11.46 -20.95
CA ALA A 190 -6.49 -10.07 -20.55
C ALA A 190 -6.63 -9.14 -21.77
N ARG A 191 -5.85 -9.36 -22.82
CA ARG A 191 -5.91 -8.60 -24.07
C ARG A 191 -7.24 -8.83 -24.79
N GLY A 192 -7.66 -10.07 -24.98
CA GLY A 192 -8.93 -10.40 -25.63
C GLY A 192 -10.11 -9.74 -24.94
N PHE A 193 -10.17 -9.76 -23.62
CA PHE A 193 -11.22 -9.09 -22.86
C PHE A 193 -11.21 -7.57 -23.02
N ASN A 194 -10.03 -6.96 -23.13
CA ASN A 194 -9.92 -5.52 -23.38
C ASN A 194 -10.36 -5.16 -24.81
N GLU A 195 -10.02 -5.97 -25.80
CA GLU A 195 -10.44 -5.81 -27.20
C GLU A 195 -11.96 -6.00 -27.36
N GLU A 196 -12.55 -6.92 -26.62
CA GLU A 196 -14.00 -7.13 -26.54
C GLU A 196 -14.74 -6.08 -25.69
N GLY A 197 -14.03 -5.18 -25.00
CA GLY A 197 -14.63 -4.15 -24.13
C GLY A 197 -15.22 -4.69 -22.82
N ILE A 198 -14.89 -5.93 -22.43
CA ILE A 198 -15.34 -6.51 -21.15
C ILE A 198 -14.64 -5.79 -19.99
N ARG A 199 -15.43 -5.24 -19.06
CA ARG A 199 -14.90 -4.50 -17.92
C ARG A 199 -14.47 -5.42 -16.77
N PRO A 200 -13.31 -5.15 -16.12
CA PRO A 200 -12.93 -5.87 -14.90
C PRO A 200 -13.87 -5.56 -13.71
N PHE A 201 -13.88 -6.45 -12.71
CA PHE A 201 -14.83 -6.41 -11.57
C PHE A 201 -14.53 -5.35 -10.50
N GLY A 202 -13.62 -4.43 -10.74
CA GLY A 202 -13.20 -3.45 -9.73
C GLY A 202 -13.05 -2.04 -10.29
N ARG A 203 -12.18 -1.26 -9.65
CA ARG A 203 -11.90 0.13 -10.07
C ARG A 203 -10.98 0.23 -11.29
N ALA A 204 -10.35 -0.88 -11.69
CA ALA A 204 -9.47 -0.88 -12.85
C ALA A 204 -10.30 -0.68 -14.14
N SER A 205 -9.80 0.14 -15.05
CA SER A 205 -10.44 0.37 -16.36
C SER A 205 -10.21 -0.79 -17.34
N LEU A 206 -9.21 -1.63 -17.08
CA LEU A 206 -8.72 -2.63 -18.02
C LEU A 206 -8.30 -3.91 -17.30
N TRP A 207 -8.42 -5.05 -18.01
CA TRP A 207 -7.86 -6.31 -17.56
C TRP A 207 -6.34 -6.30 -17.66
N HIS A 208 -5.70 -6.82 -16.62
CA HIS A 208 -4.27 -7.09 -16.58
C HIS A 208 -4.03 -8.57 -16.31
N ALA A 209 -2.95 -9.11 -16.86
CA ALA A 209 -2.54 -10.50 -16.62
C ALA A 209 -2.44 -10.86 -15.12
N SER A 210 -2.06 -9.90 -14.28
CA SER A 210 -2.02 -10.07 -12.83
C SER A 210 -3.40 -10.24 -12.20
N TYR A 211 -4.46 -9.64 -12.79
CA TYR A 211 -5.82 -9.82 -12.31
C TYR A 211 -6.39 -11.16 -12.76
N VAL A 212 -6.17 -11.56 -14.03
CA VAL A 212 -6.48 -12.91 -14.50
C VAL A 212 -5.80 -13.97 -13.60
N GLN A 213 -4.50 -13.77 -13.28
CA GLN A 213 -3.77 -14.63 -12.36
C GLN A 213 -4.43 -14.71 -10.98
N LYS A 214 -4.91 -13.59 -10.44
CA LYS A 214 -5.62 -13.57 -9.15
C LYS A 214 -6.94 -14.34 -9.18
N VAL A 215 -7.70 -14.24 -10.28
CA VAL A 215 -8.94 -15.01 -10.46
C VAL A 215 -8.63 -16.50 -10.53
N LEU A 216 -7.67 -16.92 -11.36
CA LEU A 216 -7.26 -18.31 -11.53
C LEU A 216 -6.71 -18.97 -10.25
N THR A 217 -6.22 -18.19 -9.27
CA THR A 217 -5.66 -18.72 -8.01
C THR A 217 -6.57 -18.52 -6.81
N ASN A 218 -7.72 -17.93 -6.98
CA ASN A 218 -8.61 -17.63 -5.87
C ASN A 218 -9.54 -18.81 -5.56
N PRO A 219 -9.39 -19.49 -4.41
CA PRO A 219 -10.26 -20.63 -4.06
C PRO A 219 -11.73 -20.22 -3.84
N ALA A 220 -12.06 -18.95 -3.78
CA ALA A 220 -13.44 -18.48 -3.72
C ALA A 220 -14.24 -18.83 -4.98
N VAL A 221 -13.60 -19.13 -6.11
CA VAL A 221 -14.30 -19.58 -7.33
C VAL A 221 -14.96 -20.95 -7.14
N ILE A 222 -14.41 -21.78 -6.23
CA ILE A 222 -14.95 -23.08 -5.82
C ILE A 222 -15.66 -23.01 -4.45
N GLY A 223 -16.03 -21.81 -4.01
CA GLY A 223 -16.79 -21.62 -2.78
C GLY A 223 -15.95 -21.51 -1.49
N THR A 224 -14.63 -21.59 -1.54
CA THR A 224 -13.78 -21.62 -0.34
C THR A 224 -13.34 -20.22 0.08
N LEU A 225 -13.58 -19.86 1.34
CA LEU A 225 -13.02 -18.66 1.96
C LEU A 225 -11.64 -18.96 2.54
N THR A 226 -10.64 -18.16 2.19
CA THR A 226 -9.33 -18.19 2.84
C THR A 226 -9.21 -17.01 3.80
N THR A 227 -9.11 -17.28 5.09
CA THR A 227 -8.92 -16.27 6.13
C THR A 227 -7.45 -15.93 6.24
N THR A 228 -7.14 -14.64 6.32
CA THR A 228 -5.75 -14.17 6.37
C THR A 228 -5.58 -13.07 7.42
N THR A 229 -4.36 -12.94 7.96
CA THR A 229 -3.95 -11.80 8.76
C THR A 229 -2.75 -11.11 8.12
N LEU A 230 -2.54 -9.83 8.46
CA LEU A 230 -1.35 -9.08 8.06
C LEU A 230 -0.38 -9.07 9.23
N GLU A 231 0.76 -9.69 9.04
CA GLU A 231 1.89 -9.60 9.96
C GLU A 231 2.92 -8.62 9.43
N HIS A 232 3.51 -7.86 10.34
CA HIS A 232 4.56 -6.90 10.02
C HIS A 232 5.88 -7.39 10.62
N SER A 233 6.80 -7.80 9.77
CA SER A 233 8.16 -8.15 10.16
C SER A 233 9.18 -7.47 9.24
N GLY A 234 10.29 -6.98 9.79
CA GLY A 234 11.33 -6.31 9.01
C GLY A 234 10.85 -5.11 8.18
N GLY A 235 9.86 -4.35 8.67
CA GLY A 235 9.31 -3.18 7.97
C GLY A 235 8.39 -3.52 6.77
N ARG A 236 8.15 -4.80 6.49
CA ARG A 236 7.26 -5.26 5.41
C ARG A 236 6.01 -5.93 5.96
N ALA A 237 4.88 -5.71 5.28
CA ALA A 237 3.64 -6.40 5.60
C ALA A 237 3.59 -7.73 4.86
N HIS A 238 3.46 -8.82 5.58
CA HIS A 238 3.29 -10.17 5.05
C HIS A 238 1.87 -10.66 5.34
N ARG A 239 1.23 -11.27 4.34
CA ARG A 239 -0.08 -11.88 4.51
C ARG A 239 0.09 -13.34 4.88
N GLN A 240 -0.34 -13.69 6.10
CA GLN A 240 -0.34 -15.06 6.60
C GLN A 240 -1.74 -15.67 6.45
N VAL A 241 -1.81 -16.89 5.93
CA VAL A 241 -3.06 -17.68 5.89
C VAL A 241 -3.29 -18.26 7.27
N LEU A 242 -4.50 -18.09 7.80
CA LEU A 242 -4.91 -18.61 9.10
C LEU A 242 -5.72 -19.91 8.98
N GLY A 243 -6.54 -20.01 7.93
CA GLY A 243 -7.39 -21.17 7.69
C GLY A 243 -8.22 -21.01 6.43
N THR A 244 -8.97 -22.06 6.10
CA THR A 244 -9.90 -22.11 4.97
C THR A 244 -11.26 -22.64 5.43
N VAL A 245 -12.34 -22.03 4.94
CA VAL A 245 -13.71 -22.45 5.20
C VAL A 245 -14.31 -22.88 3.86
N PRO A 246 -14.54 -24.18 3.65
CA PRO A 246 -15.20 -24.68 2.43
C PRO A 246 -16.69 -24.29 2.42
N ASN A 247 -17.27 -24.24 1.24
CA ASN A 247 -18.70 -23.94 1.02
C ASN A 247 -19.18 -22.62 1.65
N TYR A 248 -18.25 -21.65 1.82
CA TYR A 248 -18.59 -20.34 2.35
C TYR A 248 -19.21 -19.43 1.28
N TYR A 249 -18.75 -19.52 0.06
CA TYR A 249 -19.29 -18.81 -1.10
C TYR A 249 -20.08 -19.75 -2.00
N PRO A 250 -21.07 -19.26 -2.77
CA PRO A 250 -21.58 -20.00 -3.89
C PRO A 250 -20.44 -20.24 -4.92
N SER A 251 -20.28 -21.51 -5.33
CA SER A 251 -19.29 -21.91 -6.32
C SER A 251 -19.69 -21.42 -7.71
N VAL A 252 -18.74 -20.92 -8.50
CA VAL A 252 -18.94 -20.48 -9.89
C VAL A 252 -18.10 -21.28 -10.89
N VAL A 253 -17.15 -22.08 -10.39
CA VAL A 253 -16.29 -22.96 -11.17
C VAL A 253 -16.29 -24.35 -10.51
N ASP A 254 -16.30 -25.38 -11.33
CA ASP A 254 -16.20 -26.75 -10.88
C ASP A 254 -14.83 -27.01 -10.21
N PRO A 255 -14.78 -27.69 -9.04
CA PRO A 255 -13.52 -28.02 -8.36
C PRO A 255 -12.51 -28.79 -9.20
N GLU A 256 -12.97 -29.66 -10.12
CA GLU A 256 -12.08 -30.41 -11.01
C GLU A 256 -11.42 -29.47 -12.04
N ILE A 257 -12.19 -28.56 -12.61
CA ILE A 257 -11.69 -27.52 -13.53
C ILE A 257 -10.64 -26.66 -12.81
N PHE A 258 -10.95 -26.22 -11.58
CA PHE A 258 -9.99 -25.44 -10.77
C PHE A 258 -8.70 -26.23 -10.55
N ALA A 259 -8.77 -27.50 -10.12
CA ALA A 259 -7.61 -28.35 -9.87
C ALA A 259 -6.76 -28.53 -11.12
N ARG A 260 -7.38 -28.84 -12.29
CA ARG A 260 -6.68 -28.99 -13.58
C ARG A 260 -5.90 -27.71 -13.94
N VAL A 261 -6.49 -26.54 -13.77
CA VAL A 261 -5.83 -25.26 -14.00
C VAL A 261 -4.65 -25.02 -13.07
N GLN A 262 -4.73 -25.42 -11.77
CA GLN A 262 -3.58 -25.30 -10.86
C GLN A 262 -2.43 -26.20 -11.32
N VAL A 263 -2.70 -27.44 -11.77
CA VAL A 263 -1.66 -28.35 -12.30
C VAL A 263 -0.95 -27.75 -13.52
N LEU A 264 -1.69 -27.20 -14.49
CA LEU A 264 -1.10 -26.54 -15.67
C LEU A 264 -0.15 -25.39 -15.28
N LYS A 265 -0.48 -24.65 -14.22
CA LYS A 265 0.35 -23.53 -13.73
C LYS A 265 1.62 -23.99 -13.05
N THR A 266 1.58 -25.06 -12.25
CA THR A 266 2.76 -25.59 -11.56
C THR A 266 3.78 -26.18 -12.53
N THR A 267 3.33 -26.79 -13.60
CA THR A 267 4.19 -27.32 -14.66
C THR A 267 4.92 -26.20 -15.42
N SER A 268 4.27 -25.05 -15.61
CA SER A 268 4.85 -23.86 -16.27
C SER A 268 5.84 -23.07 -15.40
N LEU A 269 5.86 -23.27 -14.08
CA LEU A 269 6.70 -22.47 -13.15
C LEU A 269 8.13 -22.99 -12.98
N LYS A 270 8.48 -24.18 -13.50
CA LYS A 270 9.79 -24.82 -13.29
C LYS A 270 10.98 -24.14 -13.99
N THR A 271 10.77 -23.05 -14.73
CA THR A 271 11.84 -22.41 -15.54
C THR A 271 12.21 -20.98 -15.12
N LYS A 272 11.72 -20.44 -14.00
CA LYS A 272 12.05 -19.06 -13.60
C LYS A 272 12.93 -19.01 -12.36
N GLY A 273 14.25 -19.06 -12.57
CA GLY A 273 15.22 -18.54 -11.60
C GLY A 273 14.98 -17.04 -11.34
N LYS A 274 15.36 -16.55 -10.15
CA LYS A 274 15.36 -15.11 -9.83
C LYS A 274 16.26 -14.39 -10.84
N ALA A 275 15.66 -13.75 -11.84
CA ALA A 275 16.42 -12.94 -12.77
C ALA A 275 16.85 -11.63 -12.08
N PRO A 276 18.10 -11.18 -12.25
CA PRO A 276 18.56 -9.89 -11.74
C PRO A 276 17.71 -8.75 -12.31
N VAL A 277 17.69 -7.60 -11.62
CA VAL A 277 17.04 -6.37 -12.12
C VAL A 277 17.65 -6.01 -13.48
N ARG A 278 16.88 -6.14 -14.54
CA ARG A 278 17.36 -6.07 -15.92
C ARG A 278 17.10 -4.72 -16.62
N SER A 279 16.63 -3.70 -15.91
CA SER A 279 16.41 -2.37 -16.46
C SER A 279 16.31 -1.34 -15.36
N VAL A 280 17.15 -0.31 -15.43
CA VAL A 280 17.14 0.87 -14.53
C VAL A 280 15.88 1.71 -14.75
N LEU A 281 15.32 1.68 -15.97
CA LEU A 281 14.14 2.47 -16.37
C LEU A 281 12.80 1.82 -15.96
N ALA A 282 12.83 0.66 -15.29
CA ALA A 282 11.62 -0.02 -14.84
C ALA A 282 10.82 0.85 -13.85
N GLY A 283 9.62 1.24 -14.26
CA GLY A 283 8.74 2.10 -13.45
C GLY A 283 8.97 3.61 -13.59
N LEU A 284 10.04 4.04 -14.26
CA LEU A 284 10.35 5.46 -14.51
C LEU A 284 9.85 5.91 -15.90
N ALA A 285 10.08 5.09 -16.94
CA ALA A 285 9.71 5.46 -18.29
C ALA A 285 8.18 5.52 -18.50
N THR A 286 7.71 6.62 -19.08
CA THR A 286 6.31 6.87 -19.46
C THR A 286 6.15 6.93 -20.98
N CYS A 287 4.99 6.50 -21.47
CA CYS A 287 4.67 6.55 -22.90
C CYS A 287 4.34 7.99 -23.31
N PRO A 288 4.99 8.55 -24.34
CA PRO A 288 4.73 9.93 -24.79
C PRO A 288 3.33 10.10 -25.39
N LEU A 289 2.72 9.01 -25.91
CA LEU A 289 1.40 9.08 -26.55
C LEU A 289 0.24 9.09 -25.55
N CYS A 290 0.36 8.39 -24.40
CA CYS A 290 -0.77 8.21 -23.47
C CYS A 290 -0.41 8.39 -21.99
N GLY A 291 0.82 8.77 -21.65
CA GLY A 291 1.28 8.97 -20.28
C GLY A 291 1.39 7.70 -19.41
N SER A 292 1.01 6.53 -19.94
CA SER A 292 1.08 5.27 -19.18
C SER A 292 2.53 4.79 -19.07
N ARG A 293 2.81 4.03 -18.02
CA ARG A 293 4.16 3.46 -17.80
C ARG A 293 4.56 2.54 -18.94
N MET A 294 5.84 2.57 -19.28
CA MET A 294 6.44 1.61 -20.21
C MET A 294 6.96 0.38 -19.47
N THR A 295 6.91 -0.76 -20.15
CA THR A 295 7.40 -2.04 -19.63
C THR A 295 8.44 -2.63 -20.56
N ARG A 296 9.47 -3.27 -19.97
CA ARG A 296 10.48 -4.00 -20.74
C ARG A 296 9.88 -5.29 -21.29
N VAL A 297 10.09 -5.53 -22.57
CA VAL A 297 9.80 -6.79 -23.26
C VAL A 297 11.06 -7.27 -23.98
N THR A 298 11.27 -8.58 -24.04
CA THR A 298 12.33 -9.16 -24.87
C THR A 298 11.68 -9.75 -26.10
N LYS A 299 12.09 -9.31 -27.28
CA LYS A 299 11.60 -9.82 -28.56
C LYS A 299 12.63 -10.76 -29.19
N GLY A 300 12.20 -11.92 -29.64
CA GLY A 300 13.04 -12.92 -30.30
C GLY A 300 12.91 -14.30 -29.65
N SER A 301 13.23 -15.35 -30.41
CA SER A 301 13.31 -16.72 -29.92
C SER A 301 14.57 -16.93 -29.08
N THR A 302 14.59 -17.97 -28.26
CA THR A 302 15.71 -18.36 -27.38
C THR A 302 17.05 -18.57 -28.11
N SER A 303 17.03 -18.87 -29.39
CA SER A 303 18.22 -19.08 -30.25
C SER A 303 18.87 -17.78 -30.78
N LYS A 304 18.12 -16.66 -30.76
CA LYS A 304 18.63 -15.32 -31.13
C LYS A 304 18.39 -14.40 -29.95
N ALA A 305 19.31 -14.41 -28.95
CA ALA A 305 19.23 -13.61 -27.73
C ALA A 305 18.41 -12.31 -27.95
N GLY A 306 17.11 -12.38 -27.68
CA GLY A 306 16.18 -11.33 -28.06
C GLY A 306 16.55 -10.00 -27.42
N LYS A 307 16.67 -8.94 -28.23
CA LYS A 307 17.02 -7.62 -27.71
C LYS A 307 15.88 -7.07 -26.83
N PRO A 308 16.21 -6.37 -25.73
CA PRO A 308 15.22 -5.75 -24.88
C PRO A 308 14.65 -4.46 -25.52
N TYR A 309 13.33 -4.30 -25.39
CA TYR A 309 12.60 -3.12 -25.83
C TYR A 309 11.75 -2.57 -24.67
N LEU A 310 11.48 -1.28 -24.71
CA LEU A 310 10.42 -0.63 -23.92
C LEU A 310 9.15 -0.53 -24.77
N VAL A 311 8.02 -0.90 -24.17
CA VAL A 311 6.70 -0.88 -24.80
C VAL A 311 5.69 -0.29 -23.83
N CYS A 312 4.76 0.51 -24.31
CA CYS A 312 3.66 1.01 -23.51
C CYS A 312 2.84 -0.13 -22.91
N SER A 313 2.56 -0.08 -21.60
CA SER A 313 1.77 -1.10 -20.90
C SER A 313 0.32 -1.18 -21.43
N LYS A 314 -0.29 -0.04 -21.81
CA LYS A 314 -1.60 -0.01 -22.45
C LYS A 314 -1.57 -0.67 -23.84
N ALA A 315 -0.60 -0.31 -24.67
CA ALA A 315 -0.46 -0.91 -26.00
C ALA A 315 -0.21 -2.42 -25.92
N LYS A 316 0.63 -2.87 -24.98
CA LYS A 316 0.86 -4.30 -24.72
C LYS A 316 -0.41 -5.03 -24.28
N GLY A 317 -1.29 -4.37 -23.53
CA GLY A 317 -2.55 -4.91 -23.02
C GLY A 317 -3.74 -4.78 -23.98
N GLY A 318 -3.57 -4.27 -25.21
CA GLY A 318 -4.69 -4.04 -26.14
C GLY A 318 -5.61 -2.89 -25.71
N ALA A 319 -5.07 -1.88 -25.01
CA ALA A 319 -5.85 -0.88 -24.29
C ALA A 319 -5.86 0.50 -24.97
N GLY A 320 -5.91 0.56 -26.27
CA GLY A 320 -6.16 1.79 -27.03
C GLY A 320 -4.96 2.74 -27.18
N CYS A 321 -3.73 2.26 -26.97
CA CYS A 321 -2.52 2.99 -27.34
C CYS A 321 -1.80 2.29 -28.50
N GLU A 322 -1.14 3.07 -29.34
CA GLU A 322 -0.37 2.52 -30.46
C GLU A 322 0.85 1.71 -29.96
N TYR A 323 1.04 0.51 -30.54
CA TYR A 323 2.15 -0.37 -30.17
C TYR A 323 3.43 0.07 -30.88
N LYS A 324 4.18 0.97 -30.27
CA LYS A 324 5.54 1.33 -30.67
C LYS A 324 6.55 0.79 -29.66
N ALA A 325 7.59 0.10 -30.17
CA ALA A 325 8.64 -0.48 -29.35
C ALA A 325 9.95 0.29 -29.56
N VAL A 326 10.54 0.78 -28.47
CA VAL A 326 11.83 1.46 -28.48
C VAL A 326 12.90 0.52 -27.95
N ARG A 327 14.06 0.41 -28.60
CA ARG A 327 15.18 -0.40 -28.08
C ARG A 327 15.66 0.15 -26.76
N LEU A 328 15.81 -0.71 -25.76
CA LEU A 328 16.30 -0.29 -24.43
C LEU A 328 17.72 0.30 -24.53
N GLU A 329 18.58 -0.32 -25.34
CA GLU A 329 19.93 0.12 -25.63
C GLU A 329 20.00 1.57 -26.16
N SER A 330 19.07 1.93 -27.06
CA SER A 330 18.99 3.30 -27.61
C SER A 330 18.58 4.35 -26.56
N VAL A 331 17.90 3.93 -25.48
CA VAL A 331 17.49 4.83 -24.40
C VAL A 331 18.57 4.90 -23.33
N GLU A 332 19.29 3.80 -23.08
CA GLU A 332 20.38 3.74 -22.09
C GLU A 332 21.69 4.37 -22.61
N SER A 333 21.85 4.49 -23.95
CA SER A 333 23.03 5.14 -24.58
C SER A 333 22.93 6.66 -24.69
N VAL A 334 21.82 7.28 -24.27
CA VAL A 334 21.70 8.75 -24.23
C VAL A 334 22.44 9.26 -23.01
N ASP A 335 23.51 10.05 -23.23
CA ASP A 335 24.21 10.76 -22.16
C ASP A 335 23.27 11.76 -21.47
N PHE A 336 22.89 11.43 -20.23
CA PHE A 336 22.09 12.31 -19.38
C PHE A 336 23.00 13.38 -18.78
N HIS A 337 23.04 14.57 -19.35
CA HIS A 337 23.53 15.74 -18.64
C HIS A 337 22.54 16.07 -17.51
N TRP A 338 22.94 15.79 -16.27
CA TRP A 338 22.20 16.13 -15.07
C TRP A 338 22.13 17.66 -14.90
N LYS A 339 21.00 18.26 -15.28
CA LYS A 339 20.56 19.49 -14.64
C LYS A 339 19.61 19.08 -13.50
N VAL A 340 20.08 19.25 -12.28
CA VAL A 340 19.26 19.08 -11.07
C VAL A 340 18.24 20.23 -11.06
N THR A 341 17.05 19.95 -11.57
CA THR A 341 15.85 20.76 -11.33
C THR A 341 14.79 19.82 -10.73
N HIS A 342 14.10 20.30 -9.71
CA HIS A 342 13.23 19.51 -8.82
C HIS A 342 11.97 18.88 -9.44
N ASP A 343 11.78 18.89 -10.76
CA ASP A 343 10.64 18.28 -11.45
C ASP A 343 11.11 17.27 -12.50
N PHE A 344 11.05 15.98 -12.14
CA PHE A 344 11.33 14.87 -13.06
C PHE A 344 10.10 14.47 -13.87
N HIS A 345 9.93 15.06 -15.04
CA HIS A 345 9.09 14.52 -16.11
C HIS A 345 9.94 14.16 -17.32
N LEU A 346 10.33 12.89 -17.44
CA LEU A 346 11.02 12.37 -18.61
C LEU A 346 9.97 12.19 -19.75
N LYS A 347 9.82 13.20 -20.60
CA LYS A 347 9.11 13.09 -21.87
C LYS A 347 10.09 12.63 -22.95
N LEU A 348 10.00 11.36 -23.34
CA LEU A 348 10.68 10.87 -24.55
C LEU A 348 9.86 11.32 -25.76
N THR A 349 10.31 12.37 -26.43
CA THR A 349 9.81 12.75 -27.75
C THR A 349 10.57 11.95 -28.82
N HIS A 350 9.84 11.34 -29.77
CA HIS A 350 10.43 10.75 -30.96
C HIS A 350 10.89 11.86 -31.94
N PRO A 351 12.01 11.66 -32.67
CA PRO A 351 12.32 12.45 -33.85
C PRO A 351 11.31 12.21 -34.96
#